data_40154b3513e0e88be56a80ddb2bb2d3e
#
_entry.id   40154b3513e0e88be56a80ddb2bb2d3e
#
_cell.length_a   1.000
_cell.length_b   1.000
_cell.length_c   1.000
_cell.angle_alpha   90.00
_cell.angle_beta   90.00
_cell.angle_gamma   90.00
#
_symmetry.space_group_name_H-M   'P 1'
#
loop_
_entity.id
_entity.type
_entity.pdbx_description
1 polymer ?
#
loop_
_entity_poly.entity_id
_entity_poly.type
_entity_poly.pdbx_seq_one_letter_code
_entity_poly.pdbx_strand_id
1 'polypeptide(L)'
;KREIIAANISMIAIVTSDPPKPDWFIVDRYIGAAESMGIKACVINNKADLNWCSPTYTKILDTYRKLGYPTIDCSAKKKSNLKAIMTLLQDEMTIFVGQSGVGKSSLINVIALESNQLTQEISTKKNEGRHTTVNSSILNLKFGGKVMDSPGVRDYSPIIDTAYQVAGSFIEIEAEGANCKYHNC
;
A
#
# COMPACT_ATOMS: atom_id res chain seq x y z
N LYS A 1 24.65 3.89 -5.29
CA LYS A 1 23.91 3.97 -6.58
C LYS A 1 22.44 4.17 -6.24
N ARG A 2 21.81 5.23 -6.77
CA ARG A 2 20.36 5.43 -6.69
C ARG A 2 19.72 4.54 -7.74
N GLU A 3 18.80 3.69 -7.34
CA GLU A 3 18.06 2.81 -8.24
C GLU A 3 16.62 3.32 -8.32
N ILE A 4 16.15 3.57 -9.54
CA ILE A 4 14.75 3.96 -9.77
C ILE A 4 13.93 2.68 -9.82
N ILE A 5 13.12 2.44 -8.80
CA ILE A 5 12.28 1.24 -8.68
C ILE A 5 10.99 1.39 -9.48
N ALA A 6 10.42 2.60 -9.49
CA ALA A 6 9.20 2.90 -10.21
C ALA A 6 9.10 4.40 -10.55
N ALA A 7 8.41 4.73 -11.62
CA ALA A 7 8.12 6.09 -12.04
C ALA A 7 6.60 6.27 -12.20
N ASN A 8 6.14 7.52 -12.05
CA ASN A 8 4.73 7.91 -12.19
C ASN A 8 3.76 7.21 -11.21
N ILE A 9 4.25 6.82 -10.02
CA ILE A 9 3.39 6.29 -8.96
C ILE A 9 2.58 7.44 -8.38
N SER A 10 1.27 7.23 -8.23
CA SER A 10 0.37 8.17 -7.57
C SER A 10 -0.10 7.71 -6.19
N MET A 11 0.10 6.41 -5.88
CA MET A 11 -0.32 5.83 -4.60
C MET A 11 0.62 4.71 -4.13
N ILE A 12 0.87 4.66 -2.82
CA ILE A 12 1.49 3.53 -2.14
C ILE A 12 0.42 2.79 -1.31
N ALA A 13 0.15 1.53 -1.65
CA ALA A 13 -0.71 0.64 -0.89
C ALA A 13 0.13 -0.23 0.04
N ILE A 14 0.10 0.07 1.33
CA ILE A 14 0.91 -0.60 2.35
C ILE A 14 0.10 -1.76 2.93
N VAL A 15 0.51 -2.99 2.63
CA VAL A 15 -0.19 -4.18 3.10
C VAL A 15 0.44 -4.69 4.39
N THR A 16 -0.38 -4.84 5.41
CA THR A 16 -0.05 -5.44 6.69
C THR A 16 -0.99 -6.60 7.02
N SER A 17 -0.66 -7.42 8.00
CA SER A 17 -1.52 -8.48 8.53
C SER A 17 -0.99 -8.97 9.87
N ASP A 18 -1.82 -9.66 10.62
CA ASP A 18 -1.39 -10.45 11.77
C ASP A 18 -2.09 -11.83 11.69
N PRO A 19 -1.35 -12.96 11.54
CA PRO A 19 0.08 -13.12 11.28
C PRO A 19 0.52 -12.76 9.84
N PRO A 20 1.81 -12.51 9.57
CA PRO A 20 2.94 -12.47 10.50
C PRO A 20 2.87 -11.24 11.40
N LYS A 21 3.59 -11.28 12.55
CA LYS A 21 3.67 -10.13 13.46
C LYS A 21 4.09 -8.88 12.67
N PRO A 22 3.31 -7.81 12.70
CA PRO A 22 3.56 -6.64 11.87
C PRO A 22 4.83 -5.90 12.31
N ASP A 23 5.58 -5.44 11.34
CA ASP A 23 6.65 -4.47 11.53
C ASP A 23 6.12 -3.07 11.18
N TRP A 24 5.77 -2.32 12.21
CA TRP A 24 5.18 -0.99 12.05
C TRP A 24 6.17 0.03 11.51
N PHE A 25 7.49 -0.16 11.72
CA PHE A 25 8.51 0.69 11.11
C PHE A 25 8.49 0.63 9.58
N ILE A 26 8.12 -0.53 9.02
CA ILE A 26 7.93 -0.65 7.58
C ILE A 26 6.73 0.19 7.14
N VAL A 27 5.62 0.15 7.88
CA VAL A 27 4.41 0.94 7.57
C VAL A 27 4.71 2.43 7.63
N ASP A 28 5.29 2.90 8.74
CA ASP A 28 5.64 4.31 8.94
C ASP A 28 6.61 4.81 7.86
N ARG A 29 7.61 4.01 7.51
CA ARG A 29 8.58 4.35 6.47
C ARG A 29 7.94 4.56 5.10
N TYR A 30 6.96 3.72 4.73
CA TYR A 30 6.27 3.88 3.45
C TYR A 30 5.26 5.03 3.47
N ILE A 31 4.63 5.29 4.59
CA ILE A 31 3.80 6.49 4.78
C ILE A 31 4.67 7.74 4.63
N GLY A 32 5.78 7.83 5.37
CA GLY A 32 6.71 8.95 5.27
C GLY A 32 7.30 9.12 3.87
N ALA A 33 7.52 8.02 3.13
CA ALA A 33 7.92 8.08 1.73
C ALA A 33 6.84 8.71 0.85
N ALA A 34 5.58 8.34 1.04
CA ALA A 34 4.46 8.88 0.29
C ALA A 34 4.31 10.39 0.54
N GLU A 35 4.35 10.81 1.81
CA GLU A 35 4.32 12.23 2.18
C GLU A 35 5.46 13.01 1.56
N SER A 36 6.69 12.51 1.66
CA SER A 36 7.88 13.16 1.06
C SER A 36 7.79 13.30 -0.46
N MET A 37 7.07 12.41 -1.13
CA MET A 37 6.85 12.44 -2.58
C MET A 37 5.58 13.17 -3.00
N GLY A 38 4.74 13.61 -2.05
CA GLY A 38 3.45 14.24 -2.32
C GLY A 38 2.45 13.31 -3.03
N ILE A 39 2.51 11.99 -2.74
CA ILE A 39 1.61 11.00 -3.32
C ILE A 39 0.72 10.35 -2.23
N LYS A 40 -0.35 9.72 -2.66
CA LYS A 40 -1.30 9.09 -1.74
C LYS A 40 -0.72 7.87 -1.05
N ALA A 41 -1.13 7.63 0.19
CA ALA A 41 -0.85 6.39 0.92
C ALA A 41 -2.14 5.78 1.45
N CYS A 42 -2.19 4.45 1.52
CA CYS A 42 -3.25 3.73 2.22
C CYS A 42 -2.69 2.50 2.94
N VAL A 43 -3.35 2.09 4.01
CA VAL A 43 -3.00 0.88 4.77
C VAL A 43 -4.06 -0.19 4.50
N ILE A 44 -3.63 -1.36 4.09
CA ILE A 44 -4.51 -2.50 3.83
C ILE A 44 -4.19 -3.59 4.84
N ASN A 45 -5.09 -3.80 5.79
CA ASN A 45 -5.02 -4.91 6.72
C ASN A 45 -5.61 -6.16 6.06
N ASN A 46 -4.75 -7.02 5.53
CA ASN A 46 -5.14 -8.28 4.92
C ASN A 46 -5.28 -9.40 5.97
N LYS A 47 -5.94 -10.50 5.61
CA LYS A 47 -6.22 -11.67 6.47
C LYS A 47 -7.14 -11.36 7.66
N ALA A 48 -7.99 -10.35 7.55
CA ALA A 48 -8.94 -9.99 8.59
C ALA A 48 -9.93 -11.15 8.94
N ASP A 49 -10.02 -12.17 8.09
CA ASP A 49 -10.79 -13.40 8.34
C ASP A 49 -10.22 -14.28 9.46
N LEU A 50 -8.97 -14.07 9.85
CA LEU A 50 -8.35 -14.86 10.92
C LEU A 50 -8.75 -14.41 12.33
N ASN A 51 -9.29 -13.19 12.47
CA ASN A 51 -9.74 -12.62 13.76
C ASN A 51 -8.67 -12.65 14.89
N TRP A 52 -7.40 -12.60 14.52
CA TRP A 52 -6.25 -12.71 15.43
C TRP A 52 -5.67 -11.36 15.84
N CYS A 53 -6.34 -10.27 15.45
CA CYS A 53 -5.83 -8.93 15.73
C CYS A 53 -5.77 -8.69 17.26
N SER A 54 -4.56 -8.48 17.76
CA SER A 54 -4.39 -8.04 19.14
C SER A 54 -5.00 -6.62 19.34
N PRO A 55 -5.44 -6.27 20.55
CA PRO A 55 -5.92 -4.91 20.85
C PRO A 55 -4.91 -3.82 20.45
N THR A 56 -3.62 -4.11 20.63
CA THR A 56 -2.54 -3.19 20.21
C THR A 56 -2.51 -3.02 18.71
N TYR A 57 -2.68 -4.08 17.93
CA TYR A 57 -2.74 -4.05 16.48
C TYR A 57 -3.88 -3.16 16.00
N THR A 58 -5.08 -3.38 16.51
CA THR A 58 -6.26 -2.58 16.16
C THR A 58 -6.07 -1.11 16.52
N LYS A 59 -5.51 -0.82 17.70
CA LYS A 59 -5.22 0.56 18.13
C LYS A 59 -4.26 1.29 17.18
N ILE A 60 -3.24 0.59 16.67
CA ILE A 60 -2.29 1.20 15.73
C ILE A 60 -2.98 1.48 14.39
N LEU A 61 -3.78 0.55 13.86
CA LEU A 61 -4.56 0.80 12.65
C LEU A 61 -5.51 1.99 12.81
N ASP A 62 -6.14 2.13 14.00
CA ASP A 62 -6.99 3.28 14.30
C ASP A 62 -6.21 4.60 14.37
N THR A 63 -4.94 4.55 14.75
CA THR A 63 -4.07 5.72 14.69
C THR A 63 -3.89 6.19 13.24
N TYR A 64 -3.59 5.31 12.30
CA TYR A 64 -3.50 5.69 10.89
C TYR A 64 -4.82 6.25 10.33
N ARG A 65 -5.97 5.66 10.72
CA ARG A 65 -7.29 6.20 10.35
C ARG A 65 -7.49 7.63 10.85
N LYS A 66 -7.11 7.90 12.11
CA LYS A 66 -7.22 9.24 12.72
C LYS A 66 -6.30 10.26 12.07
N LEU A 67 -5.14 9.82 11.59
CA LEU A 67 -4.22 10.65 10.81
C LEU A 67 -4.70 10.91 9.38
N GLY A 68 -5.83 10.31 8.96
CA GLY A 68 -6.43 10.54 7.65
C GLY A 68 -6.01 9.55 6.58
N TYR A 69 -5.20 8.53 6.89
CA TYR A 69 -4.83 7.50 5.92
C TYR A 69 -5.98 6.49 5.74
N PRO A 70 -6.48 6.29 4.52
CA PRO A 70 -7.44 5.25 4.24
C PRO A 70 -6.91 3.90 4.74
N THR A 71 -7.65 3.27 5.65
CA THR A 71 -7.25 1.99 6.27
C THR A 71 -8.37 0.98 6.10
N ILE A 72 -8.13 -0.07 5.32
CA ILE A 72 -9.13 -1.06 4.91
C ILE A 72 -8.78 -2.42 5.49
N ASP A 73 -9.71 -3.01 6.23
CA ASP A 73 -9.63 -4.40 6.67
C ASP A 73 -10.21 -5.30 5.58
N CYS A 74 -9.44 -6.28 5.10
CA CYS A 74 -9.84 -7.17 4.02
C CYS A 74 -9.34 -8.60 4.20
N SER A 75 -9.85 -9.50 3.38
CA SER A 75 -9.31 -10.84 3.22
C SER A 75 -9.24 -11.20 1.74
N ALA A 76 -8.04 -11.36 1.22
CA ALA A 76 -7.83 -11.90 -0.12
C ALA A 76 -8.39 -13.33 -0.23
N LYS A 77 -8.25 -14.15 0.83
CA LYS A 77 -8.75 -15.54 0.87
C LYS A 77 -10.27 -15.62 0.85
N LYS A 78 -10.96 -14.78 1.60
CA LYS A 78 -12.43 -14.74 1.70
C LYS A 78 -13.05 -13.74 0.73
N LYS A 79 -12.26 -13.03 -0.04
CA LYS A 79 -12.69 -11.98 -0.99
C LYS A 79 -13.53 -10.88 -0.31
N SER A 80 -13.26 -10.59 0.96
CA SER A 80 -14.00 -9.57 1.69
C SER A 80 -13.39 -8.18 1.50
N ASN A 81 -14.25 -7.15 1.42
CA ASN A 81 -13.91 -5.73 1.27
C ASN A 81 -13.05 -5.38 0.05
N LEU A 82 -12.99 -6.25 -0.97
CA LEU A 82 -12.24 -5.98 -2.20
C LEU A 82 -12.78 -4.78 -2.97
N LYS A 83 -14.11 -4.57 -2.94
CA LYS A 83 -14.73 -3.40 -3.57
C LYS A 83 -14.17 -2.08 -3.05
N ALA A 84 -14.00 -1.95 -1.74
CA ALA A 84 -13.44 -0.74 -1.13
C ALA A 84 -12.00 -0.49 -1.60
N ILE A 85 -11.20 -1.55 -1.71
CA ILE A 85 -9.84 -1.45 -2.25
C ILE A 85 -9.89 -1.05 -3.72
N MET A 86 -10.74 -1.69 -4.54
CA MET A 86 -10.86 -1.39 -5.96
C MET A 86 -11.27 0.07 -6.20
N THR A 87 -12.20 0.61 -5.42
CA THR A 87 -12.58 2.02 -5.48
C THR A 87 -11.40 2.94 -5.15
N LEU A 88 -10.57 2.56 -4.18
CA LEU A 88 -9.41 3.35 -3.79
C LEU A 88 -8.31 3.34 -4.86
N LEU A 89 -8.17 2.22 -5.60
CA LEU A 89 -7.19 2.04 -6.67
C LEU A 89 -7.63 2.62 -8.01
N GLN A 90 -8.90 3.03 -8.12
CA GLN A 90 -9.45 3.53 -9.37
C GLN A 90 -8.67 4.76 -9.84
N ASP A 91 -8.24 4.73 -11.11
CA ASP A 91 -7.47 5.79 -11.79
C ASP A 91 -6.07 6.08 -11.18
N GLU A 92 -5.63 5.24 -10.22
CA GLU A 92 -4.32 5.37 -9.59
C GLU A 92 -3.27 4.45 -10.22
N MET A 93 -2.02 4.90 -10.21
CA MET A 93 -0.85 4.06 -10.44
C MET A 93 -0.29 3.64 -9.08
N THR A 94 -0.68 2.45 -8.63
CA THR A 94 -0.43 1.99 -7.26
C THR A 94 0.69 0.97 -7.19
N ILE A 95 1.63 1.16 -6.26
CA ILE A 95 2.58 0.14 -5.87
C ILE A 95 2.15 -0.52 -4.56
N PHE A 96 2.19 -1.85 -4.51
CA PHE A 96 1.91 -2.63 -3.30
C PHE A 96 3.20 -2.93 -2.55
N VAL A 97 3.29 -2.48 -1.32
CA VAL A 97 4.46 -2.63 -0.43
C VAL A 97 4.07 -3.30 0.88
N GLY A 98 5.04 -3.68 1.69
CA GLY A 98 4.82 -4.27 3.01
C GLY A 98 5.64 -5.55 3.22
N GLN A 99 5.60 -6.04 4.45
CA GLN A 99 6.37 -7.18 4.94
C GLN A 99 6.14 -8.46 4.10
N SER A 100 7.12 -9.37 4.12
CA SER A 100 6.95 -10.69 3.51
C SER A 100 5.85 -11.49 4.23
N GLY A 101 5.06 -12.23 3.45
CA GLY A 101 4.02 -13.11 4.01
C GLY A 101 2.69 -12.42 4.38
N VAL A 102 2.55 -11.10 4.25
CA VAL A 102 1.27 -10.39 4.50
C VAL A 102 0.22 -10.63 3.42
N GLY A 103 0.61 -11.24 2.29
CA GLY A 103 -0.32 -11.63 1.23
C GLY A 103 -0.49 -10.61 0.11
N LYS A 104 0.50 -9.76 -0.18
CA LYS A 104 0.48 -8.80 -1.29
C LYS A 104 0.11 -9.43 -2.62
N SER A 105 0.87 -10.42 -3.07
CA SER A 105 0.63 -11.10 -4.37
C SER A 105 -0.74 -11.79 -4.41
N SER A 106 -1.19 -12.37 -3.29
CA SER A 106 -2.54 -12.94 -3.21
C SER A 106 -3.62 -11.87 -3.37
N LEU A 107 -3.42 -10.70 -2.76
CA LEU A 107 -4.35 -9.59 -2.86
C LEU A 107 -4.38 -9.01 -4.29
N ILE A 108 -3.22 -8.79 -4.89
CA ILE A 108 -3.11 -8.33 -6.29
C ILE A 108 -3.80 -9.31 -7.24
N ASN A 109 -3.55 -10.61 -7.08
CA ASN A 109 -4.17 -11.63 -7.92
C ASN A 109 -5.70 -11.66 -7.80
N VAL A 110 -6.24 -11.57 -6.58
CA VAL A 110 -7.69 -11.59 -6.41
C VAL A 110 -8.35 -10.32 -6.94
N ILE A 111 -7.73 -9.15 -6.76
CA ILE A 111 -8.20 -7.89 -7.33
C ILE A 111 -8.20 -7.97 -8.86
N ALA A 112 -7.16 -8.52 -9.46
CA ALA A 112 -7.06 -8.71 -10.90
C ALA A 112 -8.16 -9.63 -11.44
N LEU A 113 -8.44 -10.74 -10.74
CA LEU A 113 -9.50 -11.66 -11.11
C LEU A 113 -10.89 -11.02 -11.01
N GLU A 114 -11.18 -10.33 -9.91
CA GLU A 114 -12.45 -9.62 -9.73
C GLU A 114 -12.61 -8.49 -10.77
N SER A 115 -11.54 -7.76 -11.07
CA SER A 115 -11.50 -6.77 -12.15
C SER A 115 -11.89 -7.38 -13.50
N ASN A 116 -11.47 -8.61 -13.78
CA ASN A 116 -11.82 -9.32 -14.99
C ASN A 116 -13.27 -9.83 -14.99
N GLN A 117 -13.80 -10.23 -13.86
CA GLN A 117 -15.18 -10.72 -13.73
C GLN A 117 -16.21 -9.60 -13.92
N LEU A 118 -15.95 -8.41 -13.39
CA LEU A 118 -16.81 -7.22 -13.56
C LEU A 118 -17.00 -6.81 -15.03
N THR A 119 -16.17 -7.30 -15.94
CA THR A 119 -16.21 -6.96 -17.37
C THR A 119 -16.64 -8.12 -18.27
N GLN A 120 -16.81 -9.33 -17.73
CA GLN A 120 -17.27 -10.49 -18.50
C GLN A 120 -18.73 -10.39 -18.94
N GLU A 121 -19.48 -9.41 -18.44
CA GLU A 121 -20.78 -9.08 -19.04
C GLU A 121 -20.67 -8.46 -20.44
N ILE A 122 -19.47 -8.08 -20.94
CA ILE A 122 -19.34 -7.36 -22.21
C ILE A 122 -18.31 -7.92 -23.21
N SER A 123 -17.44 -8.88 -22.92
CA SER A 123 -16.67 -9.52 -24.02
C SER A 123 -15.77 -10.68 -23.63
N THR A 124 -15.98 -11.80 -24.32
CA THR A 124 -15.04 -12.93 -24.45
C THR A 124 -13.82 -12.52 -25.29
N LYS A 125 -12.65 -12.42 -24.69
CA LYS A 125 -11.36 -12.70 -25.36
C LYS A 125 -10.28 -12.98 -24.32
N LYS A 126 -9.68 -14.19 -24.46
CA LYS A 126 -8.49 -14.67 -23.77
C LYS A 126 -7.27 -13.81 -24.11
N ASN A 127 -6.39 -13.58 -23.13
CA ASN A 127 -4.97 -13.46 -23.44
C ASN A 127 -4.15 -14.14 -22.33
N GLU A 128 -3.44 -15.18 -22.76
CA GLU A 128 -2.42 -15.89 -22.03
C GLU A 128 -1.11 -15.08 -22.02
N GLY A 129 -0.35 -15.23 -20.95
CA GLY A 129 1.02 -14.70 -20.89
C GLY A 129 1.65 -14.92 -19.52
N ARG A 130 2.10 -16.14 -19.26
CA ARG A 130 2.87 -16.49 -18.07
C ARG A 130 4.35 -16.46 -18.45
N HIS A 131 5.07 -15.42 -18.04
CA HIS A 131 6.53 -15.43 -18.02
C HIS A 131 7.05 -14.94 -16.67
N THR A 132 7.74 -15.83 -16.00
CA THR A 132 8.53 -15.60 -14.80
C THR A 132 9.81 -14.86 -15.19
N THR A 133 9.85 -13.58 -14.87
CA THR A 133 11.10 -12.80 -14.92
C THR A 133 11.09 -11.79 -13.77
N VAL A 134 12.27 -11.50 -13.21
CA VAL A 134 12.53 -10.56 -12.11
C VAL A 134 12.28 -9.10 -12.53
N ASN A 135 11.27 -8.84 -13.32
CA ASN A 135 10.87 -7.52 -13.78
C ASN A 135 9.57 -7.13 -13.11
N SER A 136 9.53 -5.90 -12.59
CA SER A 136 8.30 -5.28 -12.11
C SER A 136 7.23 -5.36 -13.20
N SER A 137 6.14 -6.05 -12.95
CA SER A 137 5.02 -6.15 -13.90
C SER A 137 3.96 -5.11 -13.57
N ILE A 138 3.53 -4.37 -14.58
CA ILE A 138 2.39 -3.46 -14.44
C ILE A 138 1.14 -4.20 -14.89
N LEU A 139 0.17 -4.30 -14.00
CA LEU A 139 -1.13 -4.88 -14.23
C LEU A 139 -2.16 -3.76 -14.42
N ASN A 140 -2.78 -3.68 -15.59
CA ASN A 140 -3.89 -2.77 -15.83
C ASN A 140 -5.18 -3.38 -15.25
N LEU A 141 -5.87 -2.60 -14.41
CA LEU A 141 -7.15 -2.99 -13.83
C LEU A 141 -8.28 -2.54 -14.76
N LYS A 142 -9.26 -3.39 -15.00
CA LYS A 142 -10.34 -3.08 -15.97
C LYS A 142 -11.33 -2.04 -15.48
N PHE A 143 -11.40 -1.78 -14.18
CA PHE A 143 -12.20 -0.70 -13.60
C PHE A 143 -11.47 0.66 -13.60
N GLY A 144 -10.31 0.75 -14.23
CA GLY A 144 -9.39 1.88 -14.18
C GLY A 144 -8.28 1.65 -13.14
N GLY A 145 -7.17 2.38 -13.33
CA GLY A 145 -5.99 2.24 -12.48
C GLY A 145 -5.03 1.13 -12.91
N LYS A 146 -3.85 1.16 -12.30
CA LYS A 146 -2.74 0.23 -12.57
C LYS A 146 -2.10 -0.20 -11.27
N VAL A 147 -1.72 -1.45 -11.20
CA VAL A 147 -0.99 -2.00 -10.06
C VAL A 147 0.38 -2.46 -10.51
N MET A 148 1.39 -2.06 -9.77
CA MET A 148 2.75 -2.55 -9.94
C MET A 148 3.02 -3.61 -8.88
N ASP A 149 3.27 -4.84 -9.32
CA ASP A 149 3.85 -5.88 -8.48
C ASP A 149 5.36 -5.80 -8.61
N SER A 150 6.01 -5.43 -7.52
CA SER A 150 7.48 -5.33 -7.49
C SER A 150 8.03 -6.32 -6.49
N PRO A 151 8.44 -7.51 -6.93
CA PRO A 151 9.00 -8.54 -6.05
C PRO A 151 10.30 -8.09 -5.34
N GLY A 152 10.96 -7.05 -5.84
CA GLY A 152 12.21 -6.51 -5.29
C GLY A 152 12.06 -5.38 -4.26
N VAL A 153 10.84 -4.85 -4.03
CA VAL A 153 10.61 -3.69 -3.11
C VAL A 153 10.58 -4.10 -1.63
N ARG A 154 11.10 -5.27 -1.29
CA ARG A 154 11.17 -5.70 0.13
C ARG A 154 12.03 -4.79 0.99
N ASP A 155 13.03 -4.13 0.37
CA ASP A 155 14.05 -3.33 1.05
C ASP A 155 14.11 -1.89 0.53
N TYR A 156 13.03 -1.40 -0.11
CA TYR A 156 12.99 0.00 -0.51
C TYR A 156 13.02 0.87 0.74
N SER A 157 14.11 1.57 0.88
CA SER A 157 14.26 2.63 1.87
C SER A 157 14.17 3.95 1.11
N PRO A 158 13.13 4.76 1.35
CA PRO A 158 13.12 6.11 0.80
C PRO A 158 14.38 6.82 1.25
N ILE A 159 15.01 7.53 0.33
CA ILE A 159 16.19 8.33 0.66
C ILE A 159 15.66 9.58 1.34
N ILE A 160 15.77 9.60 2.66
CA ILE A 160 15.51 10.79 3.47
C ILE A 160 16.88 11.28 3.92
N ASP A 161 17.35 12.36 3.31
CA ASP A 161 18.74 12.81 3.46
C ASP A 161 18.98 13.61 4.76
N THR A 162 17.93 14.15 5.39
CA THR A 162 18.04 15.00 6.58
C THR A 162 17.00 14.71 7.64
N ALA A 163 17.33 14.98 8.92
CA ALA A 163 16.37 14.87 10.02
C ALA A 163 15.15 15.78 9.84
N TYR A 164 15.30 16.92 9.18
CA TYR A 164 14.20 17.83 8.85
C TYR A 164 13.22 17.18 7.86
N GLN A 165 13.73 16.52 6.84
CA GLN A 165 12.90 15.77 5.90
C GLN A 165 12.18 14.60 6.57
N VAL A 166 12.82 13.93 7.54
CA VAL A 166 12.16 12.90 8.36
C VAL A 166 10.98 13.49 9.12
N ALA A 167 11.19 14.59 9.82
CA ALA A 167 10.14 15.26 10.59
C ALA A 167 8.96 15.70 9.70
N GLY A 168 9.23 16.30 8.54
CA GLY A 168 8.20 16.69 7.55
C GLY A 168 7.53 15.54 6.84
N SER A 169 8.00 14.29 7.04
CA SER A 169 7.35 13.08 6.51
C SER A 169 6.25 12.54 7.43
N PHE A 170 6.05 13.15 8.60
CA PHE A 170 5.02 12.78 9.57
C PHE A 170 4.11 13.97 9.79
N ILE A 171 2.89 13.88 9.28
CA ILE A 171 1.89 14.98 9.30
C ILE A 171 1.59 15.48 10.72
N GLU A 172 1.61 14.58 11.72
CA GLU A 172 1.41 14.92 13.12
C GLU A 172 2.60 15.70 13.70
N ILE A 173 3.82 15.39 13.29
CA ILE A 173 5.02 16.10 13.73
C ILE A 173 5.07 17.49 13.08
N GLU A 174 4.72 17.59 11.81
CA GLU A 174 4.67 18.87 11.09
C GLU A 174 3.63 19.81 11.71
N ALA A 175 2.41 19.27 11.99
CA ALA A 175 1.33 20.04 12.61
C ALA A 175 1.70 20.57 14.00
N GLU A 176 2.31 19.75 14.85
CA GLU A 176 2.77 20.17 16.18
C GLU A 176 4.01 21.06 16.12
N GLY A 177 4.89 20.82 15.14
CA GLY A 177 6.10 21.60 14.89
C GLY A 177 5.81 23.08 14.62
N ALA A 178 4.68 23.41 13.98
CA ALA A 178 4.25 24.77 13.73
C ALA A 178 3.96 25.56 15.04
N ASN A 179 3.62 24.86 16.12
CA ASN A 179 3.36 25.41 17.44
C ASN A 179 4.57 25.40 18.37
N CYS A 180 5.71 24.91 17.88
CA CYS A 180 6.92 24.77 18.71
C CYS A 180 7.57 26.13 18.98
N LYS A 181 7.97 26.37 20.24
CA LYS A 181 8.70 27.58 20.65
C LYS A 181 10.05 27.75 19.93
N TYR A 182 10.66 26.66 19.52
CA TYR A 182 11.97 26.63 18.88
C TYR A 182 11.84 26.19 17.43
N HIS A 183 12.30 27.03 16.49
CA HIS A 183 12.17 26.76 15.05
C HIS A 183 13.31 25.90 14.45
N ASN A 184 14.25 25.47 15.25
CA ASN A 184 15.47 24.77 14.81
C ASN A 184 15.78 23.50 15.61
N CYS A 185 14.78 22.88 16.16
CA CYS A 185 14.95 21.63 16.90
C CYS A 185 15.52 20.51 16.00
#